data_16c978ebc2fcdfa4d4415f1faabac6c4
#
_entry.id   16c978ebc2fcdfa4d4415f1faabac6c4
#
_cell.length_a   1.000
_cell.length_b   1.000
_cell.length_c   1.000
_cell.angle_alpha   90.00
_cell.angle_beta   90.00
_cell.angle_gamma   90.00
#
_symmetry.space_group_name_H-M   'P 1'
#
loop_
_entity.id
_entity.type
_entity.pdbx_description
1 polymer ?
#
loop_
_entity_poly.entity_id
_entity_poly.type
_entity_poly.pdbx_seq_one_letter_code
_entity_poly.pdbx_strand_id
1 'polypeptide(L)'
;VSTDGVGGVPVLQENQVIGNTSRSGYLLVPNLTPYLQNQVGIDTTRLPLDARVASTAQTVVPARLSGVLVRFPVETYEAASVMLQDGAGKLLPPGTTVLHVESGVSTLVGFDGVAFIDHLQPLNHLQATLDGVACMVEFRYTPVKGHALSTMGPFVCRSVQ
;
A
#
# COMPACT_ATOMS: atom_id res chain seq x y z
N VAL A 1 4.66 16.34 14.00
CA VAL A 1 4.58 15.37 12.91
C VAL A 1 3.16 14.95 12.69
N SER A 2 2.76 14.82 11.41
CA SER A 2 1.46 14.28 10.99
C SER A 2 1.65 13.13 10.02
N THR A 3 0.86 12.07 10.18
CA THR A 3 0.74 10.91 9.28
C THR A 3 -0.66 10.83 8.66
N ASP A 4 -1.34 12.00 8.55
CA ASP A 4 -2.66 12.20 7.95
C ASP A 4 -3.73 11.20 8.42
N GLY A 5 -3.81 11.02 9.75
CA GLY A 5 -4.83 10.20 10.41
C GLY A 5 -4.41 8.77 10.71
N VAL A 6 -3.24 8.32 10.27
CA VAL A 6 -2.75 6.97 10.60
C VAL A 6 -2.02 7.00 11.96
N GLY A 7 -2.59 6.31 12.93
CA GLY A 7 -2.03 6.22 14.28
C GLY A 7 -1.04 5.07 14.46
N GLY A 8 -0.22 5.16 15.52
CA GLY A 8 0.72 4.10 15.89
C GLY A 8 2.00 4.05 15.07
N VAL A 9 2.23 5.03 14.20
CA VAL A 9 3.44 5.11 13.36
C VAL A 9 4.60 5.61 14.20
N PRO A 10 5.73 4.87 14.29
CA PRO A 10 6.89 5.33 15.01
C PRO A 10 7.54 6.54 14.31
N VAL A 11 7.82 7.57 15.09
CA VAL A 11 8.47 8.79 14.60
C VAL A 11 9.92 8.80 15.10
N LEU A 12 10.81 9.16 14.19
CA LEU A 12 12.23 9.25 14.43
C LEU A 12 12.69 10.72 14.45
N GLN A 13 13.59 11.02 15.35
CA GLN A 13 14.41 12.23 15.34
C GLN A 13 15.85 11.79 15.30
N GLU A 14 16.63 12.27 14.33
CA GLU A 14 18.04 11.87 14.13
C GLU A 14 18.22 10.34 14.15
N ASN A 15 17.33 9.61 13.46
CA ASN A 15 17.29 8.14 13.38
C ASN A 15 16.98 7.41 14.70
N GLN A 16 16.57 8.12 15.75
CA GLN A 16 16.15 7.52 17.01
C GLN A 16 14.64 7.62 17.17
N VAL A 17 13.98 6.51 17.53
CA VAL A 17 12.53 6.51 17.79
C VAL A 17 12.24 7.31 19.04
N ILE A 18 11.43 8.36 18.91
CA ILE A 18 11.04 9.25 20.01
C ILE A 18 9.60 9.00 20.50
N GLY A 19 8.81 8.28 19.75
CA GLY A 19 7.44 7.94 20.09
C GLY A 19 6.62 7.48 18.88
N ASN A 20 5.34 7.24 19.10
CA ASN A 20 4.40 6.85 18.05
C ASN A 20 3.33 7.93 17.86
N THR A 21 2.81 8.07 16.66
CA THR A 21 1.68 8.95 16.40
C THR A 21 0.44 8.50 17.19
N SER A 22 -0.34 9.47 17.66
CA SER A 22 -1.63 9.25 18.31
C SER A 22 -2.63 8.60 17.34
N ARG A 23 -3.82 8.22 17.83
CA ARG A 23 -4.90 7.69 16.98
C ARG A 23 -5.33 8.64 15.86
N SER A 24 -5.10 9.95 16.04
CA SER A 24 -5.37 10.98 15.04
C SER A 24 -4.18 11.24 14.10
N GLY A 25 -3.11 10.45 14.19
CA GLY A 25 -1.95 10.57 13.31
C GLY A 25 -0.97 11.69 13.67
N TYR A 26 -0.99 12.20 14.91
CA TYR A 26 -0.09 13.29 15.32
C TYR A 26 0.87 12.85 16.42
N LEU A 27 2.09 13.37 16.35
CA LEU A 27 3.09 13.34 17.44
C LEU A 27 3.76 14.69 17.54
N LEU A 28 3.87 15.22 18.77
CA LEU A 28 4.72 16.37 19.07
C LEU A 28 6.17 15.90 19.23
N VAL A 29 7.08 16.48 18.44
CA VAL A 29 8.52 16.25 18.53
C VAL A 29 9.12 17.42 19.30
N PRO A 30 9.54 17.21 20.56
CA PRO A 30 10.16 18.28 21.36
C PRO A 30 11.64 18.45 21.01
N ASN A 31 12.22 19.55 21.51
CA ASN A 31 13.67 19.77 21.52
C ASN A 31 14.36 19.80 20.15
N LEU A 32 13.66 20.28 19.12
CA LEU A 32 14.34 20.61 17.86
C LEU A 32 15.32 21.77 18.06
N THR A 33 16.50 21.66 17.46
CA THR A 33 17.51 22.71 17.56
C THR A 33 17.17 23.89 16.65
N PRO A 34 16.92 25.10 17.19
CA PRO A 34 16.57 26.25 16.36
C PRO A 34 17.71 26.63 15.40
N TYR A 35 17.33 27.07 14.18
CA TYR A 35 18.24 27.53 13.13
C TYR A 35 19.26 26.51 12.63
N LEU A 36 19.12 25.23 13.06
CA LEU A 36 19.89 24.11 12.54
C LEU A 36 19.00 23.10 11.86
N GLN A 37 19.62 22.28 11.03
CA GLN A 37 18.94 21.16 10.37
C GLN A 37 18.61 20.09 11.40
N ASN A 38 17.35 19.68 11.45
CA ASN A 38 16.88 18.57 12.26
C ASN A 38 16.26 17.55 11.31
N GLN A 39 16.70 16.31 11.37
CA GLN A 39 16.13 15.23 10.60
C GLN A 39 14.96 14.59 11.36
N VAL A 40 13.80 14.60 10.76
CA VAL A 40 12.59 13.94 11.29
C VAL A 40 12.15 12.87 10.30
N GLY A 41 11.82 11.70 10.80
CA GLY A 41 11.41 10.58 9.96
C GLY A 41 10.29 9.75 10.57
N ILE A 42 9.84 8.76 9.82
CA ILE A 42 8.91 7.72 10.28
C ILE A 42 9.46 6.34 9.94
N ASP A 43 9.19 5.38 10.83
CA ASP A 43 9.49 3.98 10.58
C ASP A 43 8.27 3.30 9.93
N THR A 44 8.47 2.80 8.73
CA THR A 44 7.41 2.17 7.92
C THR A 44 7.25 0.67 8.18
N THR A 45 8.11 0.05 9.00
CA THR A 45 8.10 -1.39 9.25
C THR A 45 6.82 -1.88 9.95
N ARG A 46 6.12 -0.96 10.63
CA ARG A 46 4.86 -1.25 11.33
C ARG A 46 3.62 -0.77 10.57
N LEU A 47 3.80 -0.20 9.40
CA LEU A 47 2.66 0.17 8.57
C LEU A 47 1.99 -1.08 7.99
N PRO A 48 0.68 -1.02 7.77
CA PRO A 48 -0.04 -2.05 7.04
C PRO A 48 0.56 -2.27 5.63
N LEU A 49 0.46 -3.49 5.11
CA LEU A 49 1.01 -3.84 3.78
C LEU A 49 0.35 -3.06 2.63
N ASP A 50 -0.84 -2.56 2.87
CA ASP A 50 -1.64 -1.73 1.96
C ASP A 50 -1.34 -0.23 2.11
N ALA A 51 -0.40 0.16 2.98
CA ALA A 51 0.00 1.54 3.17
C ALA A 51 1.20 1.91 2.30
N ARG A 52 1.15 3.09 1.69
CA ARG A 52 2.26 3.71 0.96
C ARG A 52 2.60 5.06 1.55
N VAL A 53 3.89 5.38 1.51
CA VAL A 53 4.43 6.65 1.97
C VAL A 53 5.35 7.21 0.91
N ALA A 54 5.12 8.45 0.51
CA ALA A 54 5.92 9.11 -0.53
C ALA A 54 7.34 9.45 -0.04
N SER A 55 7.50 9.75 1.25
CA SER A 55 8.79 10.07 1.86
C SER A 55 8.80 9.63 3.32
N THR A 56 9.90 9.04 3.76
CA THR A 56 10.07 8.53 5.13
C THR A 56 10.91 9.46 6.01
N ALA A 57 11.52 10.49 5.44
CA ALA A 57 12.34 11.45 6.19
C ALA A 57 12.24 12.85 5.57
N GLN A 58 12.29 13.87 6.42
CA GLN A 58 12.33 15.28 6.03
C GLN A 58 13.31 16.03 6.96
N THR A 59 14.02 17.01 6.40
CA THR A 59 14.87 17.91 7.16
C THR A 59 14.14 19.23 7.38
N VAL A 60 14.09 19.68 8.62
CA VAL A 60 13.45 20.94 9.02
C VAL A 60 14.38 21.85 9.78
N VAL A 61 14.20 23.16 9.60
CA VAL A 61 14.96 24.20 10.27
C VAL A 61 13.99 25.12 11.00
N PRO A 62 13.61 24.83 12.26
CA PRO A 62 12.70 25.67 13.01
C PRO A 62 13.35 26.98 13.45
N ALA A 63 12.58 28.05 13.47
CA ALA A 63 13.01 29.27 14.17
C ALA A 63 12.83 29.12 15.69
N ARG A 64 13.51 29.96 16.46
CA ARG A 64 13.34 29.96 17.90
C ARG A 64 11.89 30.27 18.29
N LEU A 65 11.35 29.52 19.23
CA LEU A 65 9.99 29.66 19.74
C LEU A 65 8.88 29.46 18.64
N SER A 66 9.21 28.73 17.60
CA SER A 66 8.26 28.37 16.54
C SER A 66 7.99 26.87 16.49
N GLY A 67 6.88 26.49 15.85
CA GLY A 67 6.57 25.12 15.51
C GLY A 67 6.61 24.93 14.00
N VAL A 68 7.03 23.73 13.57
CA VAL A 68 7.00 23.30 12.17
C VAL A 68 6.12 22.06 12.06
N LEU A 69 5.16 22.08 11.12
CA LEU A 69 4.38 20.89 10.82
C LEU A 69 5.09 20.07 9.75
N VAL A 70 5.55 18.88 10.15
CA VAL A 70 6.14 17.89 9.24
C VAL A 70 5.05 16.88 8.87
N ARG A 71 4.76 16.73 7.59
CA ARG A 71 3.76 15.79 7.10
C ARG A 71 4.41 14.62 6.38
N PHE A 72 4.01 13.43 6.76
CA PHE A 72 4.28 12.18 6.07
C PHE A 72 2.93 11.59 5.64
N PRO A 73 2.43 11.95 4.45
CA PRO A 73 1.16 11.40 3.97
C PRO A 73 1.27 9.87 3.91
N VAL A 74 0.44 9.19 4.69
CA VAL A 74 0.30 7.74 4.65
C VAL A 74 -1.01 7.46 3.93
N GLU A 75 -0.92 6.95 2.72
CA GLU A 75 -2.06 6.55 1.92
C GLU A 75 -2.29 5.06 2.11
N THR A 76 -3.53 4.68 2.40
CA THR A 76 -3.94 3.27 2.48
C THR A 76 -4.79 2.93 1.26
N TYR A 77 -4.50 1.81 0.63
CA TYR A 77 -5.26 1.28 -0.49
C TYR A 77 -5.94 -0.01 -0.09
N GLU A 78 -7.11 -0.25 -0.64
CA GLU A 78 -7.72 -1.57 -0.56
C GLU A 78 -6.93 -2.53 -1.44
N ALA A 79 -6.48 -3.64 -0.87
CA ALA A 79 -5.66 -4.63 -1.54
C ALA A 79 -6.09 -6.05 -1.17
N ALA A 80 -5.90 -6.99 -2.08
CA ALA A 80 -6.13 -8.41 -1.85
C ALA A 80 -5.18 -9.28 -2.67
N SER A 81 -4.98 -10.50 -2.21
CA SER A 81 -4.38 -11.57 -2.98
C SER A 81 -5.45 -12.27 -3.78
N VAL A 82 -5.34 -12.30 -5.10
CA VAL A 82 -6.34 -12.85 -6.01
C VAL A 82 -5.78 -14.09 -6.68
N MET A 83 -6.42 -15.24 -6.45
CA MET A 83 -6.04 -16.50 -7.07
C MET A 83 -6.74 -16.62 -8.43
N LEU A 84 -5.94 -16.91 -9.47
CA LEU A 84 -6.39 -16.96 -10.85
C LEU A 84 -6.17 -18.34 -11.47
N GLN A 85 -7.15 -18.80 -12.22
CA GLN A 85 -7.09 -20.06 -12.97
C GLN A 85 -7.57 -19.87 -14.41
N ASP A 86 -7.16 -20.77 -15.29
CA ASP A 86 -7.64 -20.83 -16.67
C ASP A 86 -9.03 -21.47 -16.78
N GLY A 87 -9.56 -21.54 -17.99
CA GLY A 87 -10.86 -22.17 -18.26
C GLY A 87 -10.92 -23.66 -17.98
N ALA A 88 -9.78 -24.33 -17.82
CA ALA A 88 -9.67 -25.75 -17.45
C ALA A 88 -9.53 -25.96 -15.94
N GLY A 89 -9.49 -24.89 -15.14
CA GLY A 89 -9.35 -24.94 -13.70
C GLY A 89 -7.90 -25.08 -13.22
N LYS A 90 -6.91 -24.89 -14.11
CA LYS A 90 -5.49 -24.89 -13.77
C LYS A 90 -5.08 -23.47 -13.37
N LEU A 91 -4.30 -23.36 -12.30
CA LEU A 91 -3.75 -22.07 -11.84
C LEU A 91 -2.89 -21.42 -12.92
N LEU A 92 -2.99 -20.11 -13.06
CA LEU A 92 -2.14 -19.38 -14.00
C LEU A 92 -0.67 -19.55 -13.63
N PRO A 93 0.21 -19.74 -14.63
CA PRO A 93 1.62 -19.96 -14.37
C PRO A 93 2.30 -18.73 -13.75
N PRO A 94 3.31 -18.94 -12.90
CA PRO A 94 4.09 -17.85 -12.33
C PRO A 94 4.72 -16.98 -13.43
N GLY A 95 4.76 -15.67 -13.18
CA GLY A 95 5.29 -14.71 -14.14
C GLY A 95 4.28 -14.23 -15.18
N THR A 96 3.04 -14.74 -15.18
CA THR A 96 1.96 -14.19 -16.01
C THR A 96 1.68 -12.76 -15.59
N THR A 97 1.69 -11.83 -16.55
CA THR A 97 1.37 -10.42 -16.28
C THR A 97 -0.14 -10.25 -16.18
N VAL A 98 -0.57 -9.60 -15.12
CA VAL A 98 -1.97 -9.25 -14.85
C VAL A 98 -2.09 -7.74 -14.73
N LEU A 99 -2.93 -7.15 -15.56
CA LEU A 99 -3.28 -5.73 -15.53
C LEU A 99 -4.58 -5.54 -14.76
N HIS A 100 -4.56 -4.72 -13.73
CA HIS A 100 -5.79 -4.22 -13.10
C HIS A 100 -6.29 -3.03 -13.90
N VAL A 101 -7.41 -3.19 -14.57
CA VAL A 101 -7.89 -2.23 -15.58
C VAL A 101 -8.22 -0.87 -14.96
N GLU A 102 -8.84 -0.87 -13.79
CA GLU A 102 -9.29 0.34 -13.10
C GLU A 102 -8.13 1.22 -12.63
N SER A 103 -7.06 0.63 -12.13
CA SER A 103 -5.87 1.39 -11.66
C SER A 103 -4.80 1.57 -12.71
N GLY A 104 -4.81 0.76 -13.77
CA GLY A 104 -3.76 0.72 -14.78
C GLY A 104 -2.44 0.09 -14.29
N VAL A 105 -2.44 -0.52 -13.11
CA VAL A 105 -1.24 -1.14 -12.51
C VAL A 105 -1.16 -2.60 -12.94
N SER A 106 0.03 -3.02 -13.37
CA SER A 106 0.34 -4.40 -13.70
C SER A 106 1.10 -5.09 -12.58
N THR A 107 0.78 -6.35 -12.35
CA THR A 107 1.46 -7.22 -11.39
C THR A 107 1.77 -8.57 -12.03
N LEU A 108 2.52 -9.40 -11.33
CA LEU A 108 2.85 -10.75 -11.78
C LEU A 108 2.17 -11.80 -10.90
N VAL A 109 1.73 -12.88 -11.52
CA VAL A 109 1.25 -14.07 -10.83
C VAL A 109 2.42 -14.77 -10.15
N GLY A 110 2.27 -15.11 -8.89
CA GLY A 110 3.23 -15.90 -8.11
C GLY A 110 3.07 -17.40 -8.32
N PHE A 111 3.86 -18.21 -7.58
CA PHE A 111 3.91 -19.66 -7.73
C PHE A 111 2.58 -20.37 -7.42
N ASP A 112 1.73 -19.78 -6.59
CA ASP A 112 0.44 -20.35 -6.19
C ASP A 112 -0.74 -19.88 -7.07
N GLY A 113 -0.46 -19.32 -8.25
CA GLY A 113 -1.48 -18.71 -9.10
C GLY A 113 -2.07 -17.44 -8.50
N VAL A 114 -1.42 -16.83 -7.52
CA VAL A 114 -1.88 -15.67 -6.77
C VAL A 114 -1.22 -14.41 -7.28
N ALA A 115 -2.02 -13.39 -7.59
CA ALA A 115 -1.58 -12.05 -7.90
C ALA A 115 -1.99 -11.09 -6.77
N PHE A 116 -1.07 -10.22 -6.36
CA PHE A 116 -1.38 -9.14 -5.42
C PHE A 116 -1.94 -7.94 -6.19
N ILE A 117 -3.16 -7.54 -5.87
CA ILE A 117 -3.85 -6.41 -6.51
C ILE A 117 -4.11 -5.34 -5.47
N ASP A 118 -3.64 -4.14 -5.74
CA ASP A 118 -3.90 -2.94 -4.94
C ASP A 118 -4.88 -2.00 -5.66
N HIS A 119 -5.30 -0.93 -4.98
CA HIS A 119 -6.29 0.05 -5.50
C HIS A 119 -7.62 -0.58 -5.90
N LEU A 120 -8.05 -1.59 -5.16
CA LEU A 120 -9.30 -2.29 -5.43
C LEU A 120 -10.50 -1.35 -5.37
N GLN A 121 -11.40 -1.54 -6.31
CA GLN A 121 -12.70 -0.90 -6.41
C GLN A 121 -13.81 -1.89 -6.01
N PRO A 122 -15.06 -1.46 -5.83
CA PRO A 122 -16.17 -2.39 -5.59
C PRO A 122 -16.36 -3.41 -6.71
N LEU A 123 -16.05 -3.04 -7.96
CA LEU A 123 -16.00 -3.92 -9.12
C LEU A 123 -14.65 -3.79 -9.80
N ASN A 124 -14.01 -4.91 -10.07
CA ASN A 124 -12.66 -4.96 -10.60
C ASN A 124 -12.57 -5.86 -11.82
N HIS A 125 -11.75 -5.45 -12.78
CA HIS A 125 -11.42 -6.20 -13.98
C HIS A 125 -9.93 -6.45 -14.05
N LEU A 126 -9.54 -7.71 -14.18
CA LEU A 126 -8.16 -8.12 -14.41
C LEU A 126 -8.03 -8.66 -15.83
N GLN A 127 -7.03 -8.18 -16.53
CA GLN A 127 -6.64 -8.70 -17.84
C GLN A 127 -5.30 -9.42 -17.70
N ALA A 128 -5.30 -10.71 -18.03
CA ALA A 128 -4.07 -11.49 -18.10
C ALA A 128 -3.78 -11.91 -19.54
N THR A 129 -2.52 -12.09 -19.87
CA THR A 129 -2.11 -12.62 -21.17
C THR A 129 -1.48 -13.99 -20.95
N LEU A 130 -2.13 -15.03 -21.45
CA LEU A 130 -1.69 -16.41 -21.36
C LEU A 130 -1.41 -16.93 -22.79
N ASP A 131 -0.18 -17.36 -23.06
CA ASP A 131 0.24 -17.87 -24.38
C ASP A 131 -0.13 -16.96 -25.55
N GLY A 132 -0.06 -15.64 -25.34
CA GLY A 132 -0.42 -14.64 -26.34
C GLY A 132 -1.92 -14.39 -26.51
N VAL A 133 -2.77 -15.06 -25.72
CA VAL A 133 -4.21 -14.84 -25.68
C VAL A 133 -4.60 -14.03 -24.45
N ALA A 134 -5.32 -12.93 -24.67
CA ALA A 134 -5.85 -12.14 -23.57
C ALA A 134 -7.07 -12.84 -22.96
N CYS A 135 -7.11 -12.88 -21.63
CA CYS A 135 -8.27 -13.32 -20.89
C CYS A 135 -8.64 -12.29 -19.82
N MET A 136 -9.90 -12.27 -19.43
CA MET A 136 -10.43 -11.32 -18.46
C MET A 136 -11.08 -12.03 -17.27
N VAL A 137 -10.91 -11.39 -16.10
CA VAL A 137 -11.58 -11.77 -14.85
C VAL A 137 -12.33 -10.55 -14.33
N GLU A 138 -13.57 -10.74 -13.96
CA GLU A 138 -14.38 -9.76 -13.24
C GLU A 138 -14.67 -10.29 -11.84
N PHE A 139 -14.48 -9.45 -10.82
CA PHE A 139 -14.85 -9.79 -9.45
C PHE A 139 -15.26 -8.58 -8.64
N ARG A 140 -16.05 -8.81 -7.61
CA ARG A 140 -16.45 -7.79 -6.63
C ARG A 140 -15.59 -7.88 -5.40
N TYR A 141 -15.20 -6.71 -4.89
CA TYR A 141 -14.47 -6.58 -3.64
C TYR A 141 -15.29 -5.82 -2.61
N THR A 142 -15.30 -6.33 -1.39
CA THR A 142 -15.86 -5.64 -0.23
C THR A 142 -14.75 -5.48 0.80
N PRO A 143 -14.47 -4.24 1.28
CA PRO A 143 -13.44 -4.00 2.28
C PRO A 143 -13.66 -4.85 3.53
N VAL A 144 -12.61 -5.54 3.97
CA VAL A 144 -12.63 -6.30 5.22
C VAL A 144 -12.12 -5.42 6.34
N LYS A 145 -12.89 -5.28 7.41
CA LYS A 145 -12.48 -4.53 8.61
C LYS A 145 -11.27 -5.21 9.26
N GLY A 146 -10.23 -4.43 9.49
CA GLY A 146 -8.96 -4.89 10.07
C GLY A 146 -7.98 -5.26 8.96
N HIS A 147 -6.87 -4.58 8.89
CA HIS A 147 -5.78 -4.61 7.89
C HIS A 147 -5.21 -6.01 7.51
N ALA A 148 -6.05 -7.05 7.52
CA ALA A 148 -5.69 -8.37 7.08
C ALA A 148 -5.84 -8.46 5.55
N LEU A 149 -4.74 -8.82 4.88
CA LEU A 149 -4.76 -9.12 3.47
C LEU A 149 -5.71 -10.28 3.20
N SER A 150 -6.80 -10.03 2.48
CA SER A 150 -7.75 -11.09 2.12
C SER A 150 -7.24 -11.85 0.88
N THR A 151 -7.45 -13.17 0.88
CA THR A 151 -7.23 -14.00 -0.30
C THR A 151 -8.58 -14.32 -0.92
N MET A 152 -8.72 -14.03 -2.22
CA MET A 152 -9.95 -14.20 -2.97
C MET A 152 -9.76 -15.19 -4.12
N GLY A 153 -10.82 -15.84 -4.52
CA GLY A 153 -10.82 -16.77 -5.66
C GLY A 153 -10.86 -18.24 -5.23
N PRO A 154 -10.55 -19.19 -6.12
CA PRO A 154 -10.01 -18.94 -7.48
C PRO A 154 -11.04 -18.37 -8.46
N PHE A 155 -10.58 -17.40 -9.27
CA PHE A 155 -11.38 -16.82 -10.35
C PHE A 155 -10.91 -17.35 -11.71
N VAL A 156 -11.86 -17.64 -12.61
CA VAL A 156 -11.57 -18.15 -13.93
C VAL A 156 -11.31 -17.00 -14.91
N CYS A 157 -10.13 -17.00 -15.52
CA CYS A 157 -9.77 -16.10 -16.60
C CYS A 157 -10.42 -16.58 -17.90
N ARG A 158 -11.36 -15.82 -18.43
CA ARG A 158 -12.12 -16.17 -19.65
C ARG A 158 -11.50 -15.46 -20.85
N SER A 159 -11.24 -16.24 -21.91
CA SER A 159 -10.73 -15.66 -23.17
C SER A 159 -11.69 -14.61 -23.70
N VAL A 160 -11.14 -13.46 -24.06
CA VAL A 160 -11.87 -12.42 -24.77
C VAL A 160 -11.82 -12.78 -26.25
N GLN A 161 -12.97 -13.17 -26.82
CA GLN A 161 -13.11 -13.35 -28.27
C GLN A 161 -13.21 -12.01 -28.97
#